data_69c29a48c463e15fbb9f7cbb6c9a6e59
#
_entry.id   69c29a48c463e15fbb9f7cbb6c9a6e59
#
_cell.length_a   1.000
_cell.length_b   1.000
_cell.length_c   1.000
_cell.angle_alpha   90.00
_cell.angle_beta   90.00
_cell.angle_gamma   90.00
#
_symmetry.space_group_name_H-M   'P 1'
#
loop_
_entity.id
_entity.type
_entity.pdbx_description
1 polymer ?
#
loop_
_entity_poly.entity_id
_entity_poly.type
_entity_poly.pdbx_seq_one_letter_code
_entity_poly.pdbx_strand_id
1 'polypeptide(L)' 'MRIKTTRIDWDTDEHKVDLPQQVELEVDHEDEIADKLSDEYGWCIYKLNYEIIK' A
#
# COMPACT_ATOMS: atom_id res chain seq x y z
N MET A 1 1.74 14.62 2.99
CA MET A 1 0.56 14.53 2.11
C MET A 1 -0.27 13.30 2.45
N ARG A 2 -1.55 13.44 2.28
CA ARG A 2 -2.44 12.31 2.53
C ARG A 2 -2.79 11.64 1.22
N ILE A 3 -2.69 10.32 1.19
CA ILE A 3 -2.99 9.55 -0.01
C ILE A 3 -3.99 8.46 0.30
N LYS A 4 -4.63 7.98 -0.75
CA LYS A 4 -5.52 6.83 -0.67
C LYS A 4 -5.15 5.88 -1.79
N THR A 5 -4.85 4.63 -1.44
CA THR A 5 -4.56 3.63 -2.46
C THR A 5 -5.86 3.21 -3.13
N THR A 6 -5.79 2.96 -4.43
CA THR A 6 -6.94 2.47 -5.19
C THR A 6 -6.79 0.99 -5.50
N ARG A 7 -5.56 0.53 -5.62
CA ARG A 7 -5.29 -0.89 -5.86
C ARG A 7 -3.89 -1.23 -5.36
N ILE A 8 -3.74 -2.38 -4.74
CA ILE A 8 -2.46 -2.88 -4.27
C ILE A 8 -2.30 -4.32 -4.74
N ASP A 9 -1.22 -4.58 -5.48
CA ASP A 9 -0.84 -5.94 -5.85
C ASP A 9 0.17 -6.43 -4.84
N TRP A 10 -0.31 -7.15 -3.84
CA TRP A 10 0.52 -7.70 -2.79
C TRP A 10 1.27 -8.93 -3.27
N ASP A 11 2.53 -9.04 -2.85
CA ASP A 11 3.32 -10.24 -3.07
C ASP A 11 3.14 -11.14 -1.86
N THR A 12 2.19 -12.04 -1.94
CA THR A 12 1.88 -12.95 -0.83
C THR A 12 2.44 -14.35 -1.07
N ASP A 13 3.22 -14.50 -2.11
CA ASP A 13 3.89 -15.77 -2.43
C ASP A 13 2.89 -16.94 -2.47
N GLU A 14 1.76 -16.71 -3.11
CA GLU A 14 0.65 -17.66 -3.29
C GLU A 14 -0.11 -18.00 -2.00
N HIS A 15 0.20 -17.35 -0.90
CA HIS A 15 -0.60 -17.52 0.31
C HIS A 15 -1.92 -16.77 0.17
N LYS A 16 -2.99 -17.37 0.68
CA LYS A 16 -4.28 -16.71 0.68
C LYS A 16 -4.38 -15.83 1.90
N VAL A 17 -4.13 -14.56 1.69
CA VAL A 17 -4.16 -13.57 2.76
C VAL A 17 -5.18 -12.49 2.40
N ASP A 18 -6.01 -12.12 3.36
CA ASP A 18 -6.99 -11.08 3.17
C ASP A 18 -6.35 -9.73 3.49
N LEU A 19 -5.93 -9.04 2.44
CA LEU A 19 -5.25 -7.75 2.55
C LEU A 19 -6.08 -6.64 1.91
N PRO A 20 -6.04 -5.42 2.45
CA PRO A 20 -6.83 -4.31 1.92
C PRO A 20 -6.29 -3.83 0.58
N GLN A 21 -7.19 -3.32 -0.24
CA GLN A 21 -6.85 -2.69 -1.51
C GLN A 21 -6.88 -1.17 -1.39
N GLN A 22 -7.76 -0.65 -0.54
CA GLN A 22 -7.92 0.78 -0.36
C GLN A 22 -7.53 1.16 1.06
N VAL A 23 -6.46 1.94 1.17
CA VAL A 23 -5.94 2.37 2.47
C VAL A 23 -5.59 3.85 2.38
N GLU A 24 -5.99 4.62 3.38
CA GLU A 24 -5.59 6.01 3.50
C GLU A 24 -4.43 6.11 4.48
N LEU A 25 -3.43 6.87 4.12
CA LEU A 25 -2.29 7.09 5.02
C LEU A 25 -1.61 8.41 4.73
N GLU A 26 -0.87 8.89 5.72
CA GLU A 26 -0.09 10.11 5.63
C GLU A 26 1.36 9.77 5.35
N VAL A 27 1.94 10.41 4.34
CA VAL A 27 3.36 10.21 3.98
C VAL A 27 3.99 11.56 3.64
N ASP A 28 5.29 11.65 3.79
CA ASP A 28 6.04 12.84 3.39
C ASP A 28 6.43 12.77 1.91
N HIS A 29 6.70 11.57 1.43
CA HIS A 29 7.08 11.34 0.03
C HIS A 29 6.34 10.12 -0.49
N GLU A 30 6.09 10.12 -1.80
CA GLU A 30 5.40 9.01 -2.45
C GLU A 30 6.13 7.68 -2.29
N ASP A 31 7.46 7.73 -2.23
CA ASP A 31 8.28 6.53 -2.08
C ASP A 31 8.02 5.79 -0.76
N GLU A 32 7.47 6.48 0.22
CA GLU A 32 7.20 5.89 1.53
C GLU A 32 5.93 5.04 1.57
N ILE A 33 5.06 5.19 0.57
CA ILE A 33 3.76 4.50 0.60
C ILE A 33 3.92 2.99 0.66
N ALA A 34 4.67 2.44 -0.27
CA ALA A 34 4.89 0.99 -0.32
C ALA A 34 5.62 0.50 0.92
N ASP A 35 6.62 1.23 1.37
CA ASP A 35 7.39 0.87 2.55
C ASP A 35 6.52 0.82 3.81
N LYS A 36 5.68 1.83 3.99
CA LYS A 36 4.81 1.89 5.16
C LYS A 36 3.78 0.75 5.15
N LEU A 37 3.20 0.48 4.00
CA LEU A 37 2.22 -0.60 3.88
C LEU A 37 2.88 -1.96 4.07
N SER A 38 4.03 -2.15 3.46
CA SER A 38 4.77 -3.40 3.58
C SER A 38 5.17 -3.67 5.03
N ASP A 39 5.59 -2.63 5.74
CA ASP A 39 6.00 -2.73 7.13
C ASP A 39 4.81 -3.05 8.04
N GLU A 40 3.68 -2.41 7.78
CA GLU A 40 2.49 -2.59 8.62
C GLU A 40 1.83 -3.96 8.43
N TYR A 41 1.75 -4.43 7.20
CA TYR A 41 1.06 -5.68 6.90
C TYR A 41 2.00 -6.88 6.78
N GLY A 42 3.30 -6.63 6.68
CA GLY A 42 4.29 -7.69 6.64
C GLY A 42 4.42 -8.40 5.30
N TRP A 43 3.96 -7.78 4.22
CA TRP A 43 4.05 -8.34 2.87
C TRP A 43 4.65 -7.33 1.92
N CYS A 44 5.39 -7.82 0.93
CA CYS A 44 5.92 -6.97 -0.11
C CYS A 44 4.81 -6.57 -1.09
N ILE A 45 5.05 -5.50 -1.83
CA ILE A 45 4.09 -4.99 -2.80
C ILE A 45 4.74 -5.00 -4.18
N TYR A 46 4.08 -5.61 -5.15
CA TYR A 46 4.54 -5.60 -6.55
C TYR A 46 4.17 -4.31 -7.24
N LYS A 47 2.93 -3.89 -7.05
CA LYS A 47 2.37 -2.77 -7.76
C LYS A 47 1.35 -2.07 -6.89
N LEU A 48 1.24 -0.77 -7.07
CA LEU A 48 0.39 0.03 -6.21
C LEU A 48 -0.09 1.26 -6.97
N ASN A 49 -1.39 1.48 -6.96
CA ASN A 49 -1.99 2.68 -7.50
C ASN A 49 -2.59 3.48 -6.36
N TYR A 50 -2.47 4.79 -6.42
CA TYR A 50 -2.97 5.65 -5.36
C TYR A 50 -3.35 7.01 -5.90
N GLU A 51 -4.09 7.77 -5.08
CA GLU A 51 -4.47 9.14 -5.37
C GLU A 51 -4.05 10.02 -4.21
N ILE A 52 -3.67 11.24 -4.50
CA ILE A 52 -3.36 12.22 -3.47
C ILE A 52 -4.67 12.92 -3.10
N ILE A 53 -5.06 12.81 -1.84
CA ILE A 53 -6.29 13.43 -1.37
C ILE A 53 -6.03 14.61 -0.45
N LYS A 54 -4.73 14.90 -0.21
CA LYS A 54 -4.28 16.11 0.43
C LYS A 54 -3.40 16.03 1.65
#